data_44723eeded24803ff69980b7e8861b03
#
_entry.id   44723eeded24803ff69980b7e8861b03
#
_cell.length_a   1.000
_cell.length_b   1.000
_cell.length_c   1.000
_cell.angle_alpha   90.00
_cell.angle_beta   90.00
_cell.angle_gamma   90.00
#
_symmetry.space_group_name_H-M   'P 1'
#
loop_
_entity.id
_entity.type
_entity.pdbx_description
1 polymer ?
#
loop_
_entity_poly.entity_id
_entity_poly.type
_entity_poly.pdbx_seq_one_letter_code
_entity_poly.pdbx_strand_id
1 'polypeptide(L)'
;MFSLDVDQSNKPALYADLLAAVDAVTQDEPDAIANMANVAALIWQFLPQLNWAGFYRKVDGELVLGPFQGKAACIRIPLGQGV
;
A
#
# COMPACT_ATOMS: atom_id res chain seq x y z
N MET A 1 3.40 5.68 -18.18
CA MET A 1 2.87 5.94 -16.84
C MET A 1 1.44 5.46 -16.74
N PHE A 2 1.16 4.73 -15.73
CA PHE A 2 -0.16 4.17 -15.48
C PHE A 2 -1.07 5.23 -14.87
N SER A 3 -2.22 5.46 -15.46
CA SER A 3 -3.16 6.48 -15.00
C SER A 3 -4.54 5.85 -14.83
N LEU A 4 -5.21 6.14 -13.71
CA LEU A 4 -6.51 5.60 -13.38
C LEU A 4 -7.50 6.71 -13.08
N ASP A 5 -8.70 6.59 -13.66
CA ASP A 5 -9.85 7.40 -13.23
C ASP A 5 -10.55 6.63 -12.11
N VAL A 6 -10.61 7.22 -10.94
CA VAL A 6 -11.17 6.59 -9.76
C VAL A 6 -12.43 7.31 -9.31
N ASP A 7 -13.56 6.59 -9.28
CA ASP A 7 -14.80 7.10 -8.74
C ASP A 7 -14.86 6.78 -7.24
N GLN A 8 -14.74 7.83 -6.43
CA GLN A 8 -14.71 7.69 -4.98
C GLN A 8 -16.08 7.91 -4.34
N SER A 9 -17.12 8.12 -5.13
CA SER A 9 -18.46 8.40 -4.60
C SER A 9 -19.21 7.16 -4.15
N ASN A 10 -18.88 5.99 -4.67
CA ASN A 10 -19.53 4.71 -4.36
C ASN A 10 -18.52 3.77 -3.70
N LYS A 11 -18.59 3.65 -2.37
CA LYS A 11 -17.59 2.88 -1.63
C LYS A 11 -17.55 1.38 -1.97
N PRO A 12 -18.67 0.66 -2.12
CA PRO A 12 -18.58 -0.75 -2.53
C PRO A 12 -17.91 -0.91 -3.89
N ALA A 13 -18.25 -0.08 -4.86
CA ALA A 13 -17.62 -0.11 -6.17
C ALA A 13 -16.16 0.29 -6.09
N LEU A 14 -15.83 1.27 -5.25
CA LEU A 14 -14.47 1.72 -5.04
C LEU A 14 -13.58 0.59 -4.53
N TYR A 15 -14.03 -0.14 -3.53
CA TYR A 15 -13.25 -1.26 -2.98
C TYR A 15 -13.11 -2.41 -3.98
N ALA A 16 -14.16 -2.68 -4.74
CA ALA A 16 -14.09 -3.70 -5.79
C ALA A 16 -13.09 -3.32 -6.88
N ASP A 17 -13.08 -2.05 -7.28
CA ASP A 17 -12.15 -1.54 -8.27
C ASP A 17 -10.71 -1.55 -7.75
N LEU A 18 -10.52 -1.20 -6.48
CA LEU A 18 -9.21 -1.28 -5.85
C LEU A 18 -8.68 -2.71 -5.86
N LEU A 19 -9.52 -3.67 -5.46
CA LEU A 19 -9.12 -5.07 -5.45
C LEU A 19 -8.74 -5.56 -6.85
N ALA A 20 -9.53 -5.20 -7.86
CA ALA A 20 -9.24 -5.55 -9.23
C ALA A 20 -7.91 -4.94 -9.72
N ALA A 21 -7.64 -3.70 -9.34
CA ALA A 21 -6.40 -3.02 -9.69
C ALA A 21 -5.19 -3.70 -9.02
N VAL A 22 -5.32 -4.06 -7.73
CA VAL A 22 -4.27 -4.78 -7.01
C VAL A 22 -3.97 -6.11 -7.69
N ASP A 23 -5.01 -6.87 -8.03
CA ASP A 23 -4.82 -8.14 -8.73
C ASP A 23 -4.10 -7.94 -10.06
N ALA A 24 -4.49 -6.91 -10.81
CA ALA A 24 -3.92 -6.65 -12.13
C ALA A 24 -2.42 -6.31 -12.07
N VAL A 25 -2.01 -5.51 -11.09
CA VAL A 25 -0.60 -5.08 -11.02
C VAL A 25 0.31 -6.07 -10.33
N THR A 26 -0.25 -6.98 -9.51
CA THR A 26 0.55 -7.98 -8.79
C THR A 26 0.58 -9.34 -9.50
N GLN A 27 -0.36 -9.56 -10.41
CA GLN A 27 -0.46 -10.82 -11.14
C GLN A 27 0.86 -11.10 -11.88
N ASP A 28 1.37 -12.28 -11.71
CA ASP A 28 2.60 -12.73 -12.38
C ASP A 28 3.87 -11.98 -11.98
N GLU A 29 3.81 -11.12 -10.96
CA GLU A 29 4.99 -10.43 -10.47
C GLU A 29 5.49 -11.09 -9.19
N PRO A 30 6.66 -11.73 -9.20
CA PRO A 30 7.19 -12.41 -8.00
C PRO A 30 7.93 -11.49 -7.04
N ASP A 31 8.28 -10.28 -7.43
CA ASP A 31 9.07 -9.40 -6.58
C ASP A 31 8.19 -8.74 -5.51
N ALA A 32 8.47 -9.06 -4.24
CA ALA A 32 7.66 -8.57 -3.13
C ALA A 32 7.75 -7.05 -2.97
N ILE A 33 8.92 -6.47 -3.19
CA ILE A 33 9.10 -5.02 -3.04
C ILE A 33 8.32 -4.28 -4.14
N ALA A 34 8.41 -4.75 -5.38
CA ALA A 34 7.65 -4.15 -6.47
C ALA A 34 6.14 -4.22 -6.20
N ASN A 35 5.66 -5.37 -5.72
CA ASN A 35 4.26 -5.53 -5.39
C ASN A 35 3.82 -4.61 -4.25
N MET A 36 4.61 -4.53 -3.19
CA MET A 36 4.30 -3.62 -2.07
C MET A 36 4.27 -2.16 -2.53
N ALA A 37 5.20 -1.77 -3.37
CA ALA A 37 5.23 -0.40 -3.89
C ALA A 37 3.97 -0.07 -4.68
N ASN A 38 3.55 -0.96 -5.58
CA ASN A 38 2.35 -0.74 -6.38
C ASN A 38 1.08 -0.81 -5.55
N VAL A 39 1.00 -1.71 -4.58
CA VAL A 39 -0.18 -1.79 -3.70
C VAL A 39 -0.29 -0.52 -2.85
N ALA A 40 0.81 -0.03 -2.28
CA ALA A 40 0.80 1.22 -1.54
C ALA A 40 0.33 2.39 -2.42
N ALA A 41 0.81 2.45 -3.65
CA ALA A 41 0.41 3.48 -4.59
C ALA A 41 -1.08 3.42 -4.93
N LEU A 42 -1.62 2.22 -5.15
CA LEU A 42 -3.04 2.05 -5.47
C LEU A 42 -3.94 2.42 -4.29
N ILE A 43 -3.57 2.01 -3.08
CA ILE A 43 -4.32 2.40 -1.88
C ILE A 43 -4.35 3.93 -1.78
N TRP A 44 -3.23 4.56 -2.00
CA TRP A 44 -3.12 6.02 -1.98
C TRP A 44 -4.01 6.68 -3.02
N GLN A 45 -4.05 6.12 -4.24
CA GLN A 45 -4.86 6.68 -5.34
C GLN A 45 -6.35 6.48 -5.15
N PHE A 46 -6.75 5.31 -4.67
CA PHE A 46 -8.17 4.94 -4.60
C PHE A 46 -8.88 5.47 -3.37
N LEU A 47 -8.19 5.50 -2.23
CA LEU A 47 -8.83 5.89 -0.97
C LEU A 47 -8.52 7.35 -0.67
N PRO A 48 -9.58 8.20 -0.54
CA PRO A 48 -9.38 9.62 -0.25
C PRO A 48 -8.99 9.85 1.21
N GLN A 49 -8.38 10.99 1.49
CA GLN A 49 -8.15 11.48 2.85
C GLN A 49 -7.19 10.61 3.68
N LEU A 50 -6.33 9.85 3.02
CA LEU A 50 -5.30 9.12 3.74
C LEU A 50 -4.10 10.02 4.01
N ASN A 51 -3.51 9.85 5.19
CA ASN A 51 -2.26 10.50 5.54
C ASN A 51 -1.05 9.67 5.10
N TRP A 52 -1.23 8.35 5.05
CA TRP A 52 -0.13 7.43 4.83
C TRP A 52 -0.69 6.08 4.43
N ALA A 53 0.00 5.40 3.53
CA ALA A 53 -0.34 4.04 3.12
C ALA A 53 0.94 3.31 2.76
N GLY A 54 1.20 2.17 3.40
CA GLY A 54 2.43 1.46 3.13
C GLY A 54 2.58 0.18 3.93
N PHE A 55 3.82 -0.30 3.96
CA PHE A 55 4.15 -1.59 4.53
C PHE A 55 5.31 -1.48 5.49
N TYR A 56 5.24 -2.30 6.54
CA TYR A 56 6.38 -2.62 7.37
C TYR A 56 6.67 -4.10 7.22
N ARG A 57 7.94 -4.46 7.16
CA ARG A 57 8.38 -5.84 7.04
C ARG A 57 8.92 -6.31 8.38
N LYS A 58 8.65 -7.55 8.74
CA LYS A 58 9.23 -8.14 9.95
C LYS A 58 10.63 -8.64 9.61
N VAL A 59 11.63 -8.07 10.27
CA VAL A 59 13.04 -8.45 10.07
C VAL A 59 13.73 -8.55 11.44
N ASP A 60 14.20 -9.73 11.78
CA ASP A 60 14.97 -9.97 13.01
C ASP A 60 14.31 -9.39 14.27
N GLY A 61 13.01 -9.63 14.44
CA GLY A 61 12.29 -9.21 15.63
C GLY A 61 11.87 -7.77 15.68
N GLU A 62 12.02 -7.03 14.58
CA GLU A 62 11.55 -5.65 14.43
C GLU A 62 10.71 -5.49 13.18
N LEU A 63 9.93 -4.40 13.16
CA LEU A 63 9.28 -3.95 11.94
C LEU A 63 10.21 -2.94 11.26
N VAL A 64 10.49 -3.17 9.99
CA VAL A 64 11.35 -2.29 9.19
C VAL A 64 10.52 -1.67 8.08
N LEU A 65 10.63 -0.36 7.93
CA LEU A 65 9.87 0.39 6.92
C LEU A 65 10.08 -0.20 5.53
N GLY A 66 8.98 -0.44 4.84
CA GLY A 66 8.95 -0.89 3.46
C GLY A 66 8.41 0.20 2.53
N PRO A 67 8.00 -0.17 1.33
CA PRO A 67 7.45 0.79 0.37
C PRO A 67 6.19 1.48 0.90
N PHE A 68 6.08 2.79 0.66
CA PHE A 68 4.94 3.57 1.15
C PHE A 68 4.71 4.81 0.30
N GLN A 69 3.55 5.43 0.57
CA GLN A 69 3.16 6.75 0.06
C GLN A 69 2.83 7.63 1.26
N GLY A 70 3.30 8.86 1.26
CA GLY A 70 3.08 9.79 2.35
C GLY A 70 4.38 10.34 2.89
N LYS A 71 4.32 10.92 4.08
CA LYS A 71 5.50 11.50 4.70
C LYS A 71 6.41 10.43 5.27
N ALA A 72 7.66 10.77 5.44
CA ALA A 72 8.65 9.88 6.05
C ALA A 72 8.16 9.35 7.39
N ALA A 73 8.49 8.11 7.67
CA ALA A 73 8.00 7.39 8.85
C ALA A 73 9.16 6.78 9.62
N CYS A 74 8.84 6.21 10.79
CA CYS A 74 9.84 5.52 11.60
C CYS A 74 10.45 4.37 10.79
N ILE A 75 11.78 4.31 10.75
CA ILE A 75 12.47 3.30 9.98
C ILE A 75 12.34 1.93 10.65
N ARG A 76 12.44 1.89 11.97
CA ARG A 76 12.35 0.65 12.74
C ARG A 76 11.43 0.79 13.93
N ILE A 77 10.61 -0.23 14.16
CA ILE A 77 9.70 -0.30 15.31
C ILE A 77 9.92 -1.66 16.00
N PRO A 78 10.36 -1.66 17.26
CA PRO A 78 10.51 -2.92 17.99
C PRO A 78 9.17 -3.63 18.14
N LEU A 79 9.14 -4.95 17.91
CA LEU A 79 7.91 -5.72 18.08
C LEU A 79 7.52 -5.76 19.56
N GLY A 80 6.20 -5.65 19.80
CA GLY A 80 5.67 -5.66 21.16
C GLY A 80 5.65 -4.29 21.84
N GLN A 81 6.17 -3.25 21.19
CA GLN A 81 6.20 -1.91 21.76
C GLN A 81 5.33 -0.94 20.98
N GLY A 82 4.21 -1.41 20.58
CA GLY A 82 3.16 -0.59 20.03
C GLY A 82 3.54 0.32 18.87
N VAL A 83 2.55 0.77 18.20
CA VAL A 83 2.67 1.66 17.05
C VAL A 83 2.15 3.02 17.46
#